data_6893632bd15fa61c7230e3fb59b94692
#
_entry.id   6893632bd15fa61c7230e3fb59b94692
#
_cell.length_a   1.000
_cell.length_b   1.000
_cell.length_c   1.000
_cell.angle_alpha   90.00
_cell.angle_beta   90.00
_cell.angle_gamma   90.00
#
_symmetry.space_group_name_H-M   'P 1'
#
loop_
_entity.id
_entity.type
_entity.pdbx_description
1 polymer ?
#
loop_
_entity_poly.entity_id
_entity_poly.type
_entity_poly.pdbx_seq_one_letter_code
_entity_poly.pdbx_strand_id
1 'polypeptide(L)'
;MTDDVGPVRLALAKAVYILHVGVTFFVPWGWLLPWPEAWWFGLFFIPAMLIHWKTADVCILSTIEMKLRGHPKAGTREQGGFIQRMGALVGWHMSDETAANLGWGLSYMGLALCALRLYLGGHLPW
;
A
#
# COMPACT_ATOMS: atom_id res chain seq x y z
N MET A 1 -19.61 -16.92 1.30
CA MET A 1 -19.32 -15.67 0.60
C MET A 1 -18.25 -15.85 -0.44
N THR A 2 -17.09 -16.35 -0.03
CA THR A 2 -16.01 -16.60 -1.00
C THR A 2 -16.39 -17.64 -2.05
N ASP A 3 -17.33 -18.52 -1.71
CA ASP A 3 -17.80 -19.54 -2.65
C ASP A 3 -18.52 -18.95 -3.86
N ASP A 4 -19.07 -17.75 -3.69
CA ASP A 4 -19.85 -17.10 -4.74
C ASP A 4 -19.00 -16.44 -5.82
N VAL A 5 -17.71 -16.23 -5.54
CA VAL A 5 -16.87 -15.45 -6.47
C VAL A 5 -16.19 -16.29 -7.54
N GLY A 6 -16.13 -17.59 -7.34
CA GLY A 6 -15.49 -18.46 -8.31
C GLY A 6 -13.96 -18.42 -8.28
N PRO A 7 -13.29 -19.38 -8.94
CA PRO A 7 -11.85 -19.51 -8.84
C PRO A 7 -11.07 -18.41 -9.55
N VAL A 8 -11.61 -17.87 -10.65
CA VAL A 8 -10.92 -16.81 -11.41
C VAL A 8 -10.89 -15.52 -10.60
N ARG A 9 -12.03 -15.14 -10.03
CA ARG A 9 -12.08 -13.91 -9.21
C ARG A 9 -11.21 -14.04 -7.97
N LEU A 10 -11.18 -15.21 -7.35
CA LEU A 10 -10.34 -15.43 -6.18
C LEU A 10 -8.86 -15.35 -6.54
N ALA A 11 -8.46 -15.90 -7.70
CA ALA A 11 -7.09 -15.81 -8.17
C ALA A 11 -6.69 -14.37 -8.44
N LEU A 12 -7.58 -13.57 -9.04
CA LEU A 12 -7.35 -12.15 -9.27
C LEU A 12 -7.24 -11.38 -7.94
N ALA A 13 -8.07 -11.74 -6.96
CA ALA A 13 -7.99 -11.11 -5.63
C ALA A 13 -6.64 -11.38 -4.97
N LYS A 14 -6.13 -12.61 -5.10
CA LYS A 14 -4.81 -12.95 -4.57
C LYS A 14 -3.70 -12.20 -5.29
N ALA A 15 -3.83 -12.03 -6.61
CA ALA A 15 -2.84 -11.26 -7.38
C ALA A 15 -2.82 -9.80 -6.92
N VAL A 16 -3.98 -9.20 -6.72
CA VAL A 16 -4.08 -7.83 -6.19
C VAL A 16 -3.49 -7.74 -4.79
N TYR A 17 -3.75 -8.74 -3.96
CA TYR A 17 -3.18 -8.80 -2.61
C TYR A 17 -1.64 -8.80 -2.66
N ILE A 18 -1.06 -9.65 -3.51
CA ILE A 18 0.39 -9.74 -3.66
C ILE A 18 0.97 -8.41 -4.15
N LEU A 19 0.31 -7.80 -5.13
CA LEU A 19 0.71 -6.48 -5.61
C LEU A 19 0.66 -5.44 -4.49
N HIS A 20 -0.39 -5.48 -3.67
CA HIS A 20 -0.55 -4.55 -2.56
C HIS A 20 0.54 -4.76 -1.51
N VAL A 21 0.91 -6.00 -1.22
CA VAL A 21 2.03 -6.30 -0.32
C VAL A 21 3.31 -5.67 -0.86
N GLY A 22 3.58 -5.85 -2.16
CA GLY A 22 4.75 -5.26 -2.80
C GLY A 22 4.77 -3.75 -2.69
N VAL A 23 3.65 -3.11 -2.99
CA VAL A 23 3.52 -1.65 -2.87
C VAL A 23 3.71 -1.20 -1.42
N THR A 24 3.11 -1.92 -0.48
CA THR A 24 3.21 -1.59 0.94
C THR A 24 4.64 -1.61 1.44
N PHE A 25 5.44 -2.58 1.00
CA PHE A 25 6.85 -2.62 1.36
C PHE A 25 7.69 -1.65 0.53
N PHE A 26 7.32 -1.40 -0.73
CA PHE A 26 8.04 -0.45 -1.56
C PHE A 26 7.97 0.97 -1.00
N VAL A 27 6.82 1.39 -0.51
CA VAL A 27 6.62 2.78 -0.06
C VAL A 27 7.66 3.19 1.00
N PRO A 28 7.84 2.44 2.12
CA PRO A 28 8.83 2.83 3.12
C PRO A 28 10.27 2.41 2.78
N TRP A 29 10.47 1.42 1.92
CA TRP A 29 11.78 0.83 1.70
C TRP A 29 12.29 0.93 0.26
N GLY A 30 11.52 1.54 -0.64
CA GLY A 30 11.94 1.67 -2.04
C GLY A 30 13.24 2.45 -2.20
N TRP A 31 13.53 3.35 -1.28
CA TRP A 31 14.77 4.12 -1.30
C TRP A 31 16.02 3.26 -1.11
N LEU A 32 15.85 2.03 -0.60
CA LEU A 32 16.97 1.10 -0.45
C LEU A 32 17.37 0.41 -1.75
N LEU A 33 16.51 0.46 -2.77
CA LEU A 33 16.81 -0.15 -4.06
C LEU A 33 17.92 0.64 -4.75
N PRO A 34 18.81 -0.05 -5.48
CA PRO A 34 19.97 0.63 -6.12
C PRO A 34 19.64 1.34 -7.41
N TRP A 35 18.36 1.49 -7.76
CA TRP A 35 17.94 2.06 -9.04
C TRP A 35 17.36 3.45 -8.86
N PRO A 36 17.91 4.48 -9.52
CA PRO A 36 17.32 5.82 -9.46
C PRO A 36 15.88 5.88 -9.95
N GLU A 37 15.52 5.03 -10.90
CA GLU A 37 14.15 4.93 -11.41
C GLU A 37 13.16 4.58 -10.29
N ALA A 38 13.56 3.72 -9.36
CA ALA A 38 12.72 3.36 -8.22
C ALA A 38 12.50 4.57 -7.30
N TRP A 39 13.52 5.41 -7.12
CA TRP A 39 13.41 6.60 -6.28
C TRP A 39 12.51 7.65 -6.94
N TRP A 40 12.65 7.85 -8.25
CA TRP A 40 11.76 8.73 -9.00
C TRP A 40 10.33 8.24 -8.96
N PHE A 41 10.12 6.93 -9.13
CA PHE A 41 8.79 6.35 -9.04
C PHE A 41 8.18 6.62 -7.66
N GLY A 42 8.94 6.39 -6.58
CA GLY A 42 8.47 6.67 -5.22
C GLY A 42 8.14 8.14 -5.01
N LEU A 43 8.98 9.03 -5.54
CA LEU A 43 8.78 10.47 -5.39
C LEU A 43 7.45 10.94 -6.00
N PHE A 44 7.01 10.34 -7.11
CA PHE A 44 5.74 10.68 -7.73
C PHE A 44 4.58 9.81 -7.23
N PHE A 45 4.83 8.54 -6.98
CA PHE A 45 3.79 7.60 -6.58
C PHE A 45 3.28 7.89 -5.16
N ILE A 46 4.18 8.14 -4.21
CA ILE A 46 3.78 8.32 -2.82
C ILE A 46 2.86 9.53 -2.63
N PRO A 47 3.16 10.71 -3.18
CA PRO A 47 2.23 11.83 -3.07
C PRO A 47 0.88 11.53 -3.72
N ALA A 48 0.86 10.87 -4.85
CA ALA A 48 -0.39 10.51 -5.52
C ALA A 48 -1.21 9.56 -4.64
N MET A 49 -0.55 8.58 -4.02
CA MET A 49 -1.20 7.64 -3.11
C MET A 49 -1.77 8.36 -1.88
N LEU A 50 -1.01 9.30 -1.31
CA LEU A 50 -1.45 10.05 -0.14
C LEU A 50 -2.66 10.93 -0.47
N ILE A 51 -2.66 11.56 -1.63
CA ILE A 51 -3.80 12.34 -2.09
C ILE A 51 -5.02 11.43 -2.26
N HIS A 52 -4.83 10.27 -2.82
CA HIS A 52 -5.91 9.30 -2.99
C HIS A 52 -6.49 8.88 -1.63
N TRP A 53 -5.65 8.58 -0.66
CA TRP A 53 -6.12 8.21 0.68
C TRP A 53 -6.92 9.34 1.32
N LYS A 54 -6.46 10.58 1.15
CA LYS A 54 -7.13 11.72 1.76
C LYS A 54 -8.51 11.98 1.16
N THR A 55 -8.66 11.71 -0.13
CA THR A 55 -9.92 11.97 -0.83
C THR A 55 -10.89 10.80 -0.80
N ALA A 56 -10.39 9.58 -0.82
CA ALA A 56 -11.22 8.37 -0.94
C ALA A 56 -11.45 7.64 0.39
N ASP A 57 -10.72 7.97 1.44
CA ASP A 57 -10.80 7.33 2.77
C ASP A 57 -10.34 5.88 2.81
N VAL A 58 -10.29 5.19 1.68
CA VAL A 58 -9.86 3.78 1.59
C VAL A 58 -8.90 3.61 0.43
N CYS A 59 -8.03 2.61 0.53
CA CYS A 59 -7.08 2.32 -0.52
C CYS A 59 -7.78 1.61 -1.68
N ILE A 60 -7.54 2.08 -2.90
CA ILE A 60 -8.18 1.48 -4.07
C ILE A 60 -7.78 0.02 -4.27
N LEU A 61 -6.54 -0.35 -3.94
CA LEU A 61 -6.10 -1.74 -4.06
C LEU A 61 -6.87 -2.65 -3.09
N SER A 62 -7.09 -2.18 -1.85
CA SER A 62 -7.91 -2.92 -0.90
C SER A 62 -9.35 -3.05 -1.39
N THR A 63 -9.89 -1.98 -1.96
CA THR A 63 -11.26 -1.98 -2.50
C THR A 63 -11.39 -3.00 -3.63
N ILE A 64 -10.45 -2.99 -4.57
CA ILE A 64 -10.47 -3.93 -5.70
C ILE A 64 -10.39 -5.37 -5.20
N GLU A 65 -9.47 -5.63 -4.28
CA GLU A 65 -9.32 -6.96 -3.71
C GLU A 65 -10.60 -7.42 -3.02
N MET A 66 -11.20 -6.57 -2.20
CA MET A 66 -12.40 -6.92 -1.47
C MET A 66 -13.60 -7.13 -2.39
N LYS A 67 -13.71 -6.34 -3.46
CA LYS A 67 -14.76 -6.55 -4.47
C LYS A 67 -14.59 -7.89 -5.17
N LEU A 68 -13.36 -8.25 -5.50
CA LEU A 68 -13.08 -9.54 -6.14
C LEU A 68 -13.38 -10.71 -5.21
N ARG A 69 -13.20 -10.53 -3.90
CA ARG A 69 -13.54 -11.55 -2.91
C ARG A 69 -15.03 -11.60 -2.55
N GLY A 70 -15.82 -10.65 -3.08
CA GLY A 70 -17.24 -10.62 -2.78
C GLY A 70 -17.57 -10.04 -1.40
N HIS A 71 -16.68 -9.23 -0.84
CA HIS A 71 -16.90 -8.62 0.47
C HIS A 71 -18.07 -7.64 0.40
N PRO A 72 -19.09 -7.78 1.29
CA PRO A 72 -20.29 -6.93 1.21
C PRO A 72 -20.04 -5.46 1.50
N LYS A 73 -18.96 -5.15 2.21
CA LYS A 73 -18.61 -3.76 2.56
C LYS A 73 -17.44 -3.22 1.74
N ALA A 74 -17.14 -3.87 0.60
CA ALA A 74 -16.06 -3.41 -0.27
C ALA A 74 -16.31 -1.97 -0.70
N GLY A 75 -15.26 -1.15 -0.65
CA GLY A 75 -15.35 0.26 -0.99
C GLY A 75 -15.68 1.16 0.18
N THR A 76 -15.93 0.62 1.37
CA THR A 76 -16.19 1.38 2.58
C THR A 76 -15.10 1.12 3.62
N ARG A 77 -15.06 1.96 4.65
CA ARG A 77 -14.10 1.75 5.75
C ARG A 77 -14.28 0.41 6.44
N GLU A 78 -15.47 -0.17 6.36
CA GLU A 78 -15.78 -1.43 7.01
C GLU A 78 -15.12 -2.63 6.31
N GLN A 79 -14.55 -2.43 5.12
CA GLN A 79 -13.83 -3.51 4.43
C GLN A 79 -12.57 -3.96 5.18
N GLY A 80 -12.08 -3.13 6.10
CA GLY A 80 -10.87 -3.40 6.86
C GLY A 80 -9.64 -2.80 6.22
N GLY A 81 -8.71 -2.31 7.06
CA GLY A 81 -7.45 -1.73 6.60
C GLY A 81 -6.44 -2.81 6.24
N PHE A 82 -5.69 -2.58 5.17
CA PHE A 82 -4.67 -3.55 4.74
C PHE A 82 -3.56 -3.70 5.79
N ILE A 83 -3.11 -2.57 6.37
CA ILE A 83 -2.07 -2.60 7.41
C ILE A 83 -2.56 -3.36 8.63
N GLN A 84 -3.83 -3.17 9.01
CA GLN A 84 -4.44 -3.91 10.12
C GLN A 84 -4.45 -5.41 9.85
N ARG A 85 -4.79 -5.81 8.61
CA ARG A 85 -4.82 -7.23 8.24
C ARG A 85 -3.42 -7.82 8.29
N MET A 86 -2.42 -7.10 7.80
CA MET A 86 -1.03 -7.56 7.87
C MET A 86 -0.54 -7.68 9.31
N GLY A 87 -0.88 -6.69 10.15
CA GLY A 87 -0.53 -6.74 11.56
C GLY A 87 -1.13 -7.96 12.25
N ALA A 88 -2.39 -8.25 11.95
CA ALA A 88 -3.08 -9.40 12.54
C ALA A 88 -2.41 -10.73 12.19
N LEU A 89 -1.80 -10.83 11.01
CA LEU A 89 -1.09 -12.06 10.61
C LEU A 89 0.12 -12.36 11.52
N VAL A 90 0.71 -11.33 12.13
CA VAL A 90 1.84 -11.50 13.05
C VAL A 90 1.41 -11.31 14.50
N GLY A 91 0.11 -11.29 14.77
CA GLY A 91 -0.43 -11.20 16.12
C GLY A 91 -0.63 -9.78 16.64
N TRP A 92 -0.43 -8.78 15.80
CA TRP A 92 -0.62 -7.39 16.22
C TRP A 92 -1.99 -6.88 15.76
N HIS A 93 -2.92 -6.80 16.70
CA HIS A 93 -4.27 -6.29 16.45
C HIS A 93 -4.31 -4.81 16.77
N MET A 94 -4.02 -3.98 15.77
CA MET A 94 -3.93 -2.53 15.96
C MET A 94 -5.28 -1.85 15.69
N SER A 95 -5.48 -0.68 16.31
CA SER A 95 -6.65 0.13 16.08
C SER A 95 -6.59 0.80 14.71
N ASP A 96 -7.73 1.32 14.24
CA ASP A 96 -7.80 2.08 13.00
C ASP A 96 -6.85 3.28 13.04
N GLU A 97 -6.79 3.97 14.16
CA GLU A 97 -5.93 5.13 14.32
C GLU A 97 -4.45 4.75 14.22
N THR A 98 -4.05 3.66 14.88
CA THR A 98 -2.67 3.19 14.81
C THR A 98 -2.30 2.78 13.40
N ALA A 99 -3.17 2.06 12.72
CA ALA A 99 -2.93 1.65 11.33
C ALA A 99 -2.81 2.86 10.41
N ALA A 100 -3.67 3.87 10.58
CA ALA A 100 -3.61 5.09 9.79
C ALA A 100 -2.30 5.84 10.05
N ASN A 101 -1.91 5.98 11.31
CA ASN A 101 -0.67 6.67 11.67
C ASN A 101 0.55 5.96 11.10
N LEU A 102 0.57 4.62 11.15
CA LEU A 102 1.65 3.85 10.53
C LEU A 102 1.70 4.09 9.03
N GLY A 103 0.55 4.01 8.36
CA GLY A 103 0.48 4.22 6.92
C GLY A 103 0.99 5.59 6.51
N TRP A 104 0.50 6.64 7.15
CA TRP A 104 0.93 8.00 6.84
C TRP A 104 2.40 8.22 7.20
N GLY A 105 2.83 7.77 8.39
CA GLY A 105 4.20 7.95 8.86
C GLY A 105 5.20 7.24 7.97
N LEU A 106 4.96 5.99 7.64
CA LEU A 106 5.84 5.22 6.77
C LEU A 106 5.87 5.80 5.36
N SER A 107 4.75 6.32 4.88
CA SER A 107 4.69 6.96 3.56
C SER A 107 5.51 8.23 3.52
N TYR A 108 5.39 9.09 4.53
CA TYR A 108 6.21 10.30 4.60
C TYR A 108 7.69 9.97 4.73
N MET A 109 8.03 8.96 5.52
CA MET A 109 9.41 8.52 5.63
C MET A 109 9.95 8.05 4.30
N GLY A 110 9.20 7.22 3.58
CA GLY A 110 9.60 6.72 2.28
C GLY A 110 9.78 7.85 1.27
N LEU A 111 8.84 8.79 1.26
CA LEU A 111 8.90 9.94 0.37
C LEU A 111 10.15 10.79 0.65
N ALA A 112 10.40 11.10 1.92
CA ALA A 112 11.55 11.90 2.32
C ALA A 112 12.87 11.21 1.96
N LEU A 113 12.96 9.90 2.18
CA LEU A 113 14.17 9.14 1.90
C LEU A 113 14.41 8.96 0.41
N CYS A 114 13.35 8.78 -0.39
CA CYS A 114 13.48 8.78 -1.85
C CYS A 114 13.97 10.13 -2.35
N ALA A 115 13.42 11.22 -1.85
CA ALA A 115 13.86 12.56 -2.23
C ALA A 115 15.31 12.79 -1.82
N LEU A 116 15.69 12.37 -0.62
CA LEU A 116 17.06 12.50 -0.15
C LEU A 116 18.04 11.71 -1.02
N ARG A 117 17.67 10.47 -1.38
CA ARG A 117 18.50 9.64 -2.26
C ARG A 117 18.68 10.31 -3.64
N LEU A 118 17.62 10.89 -4.17
CA LEU A 118 17.72 11.62 -5.45
C LEU A 118 18.60 12.86 -5.33
N TYR A 119 18.47 13.57 -4.22
CA TYR A 119 19.28 14.76 -3.99
C TYR A 119 20.77 14.40 -3.83
N LEU A 120 21.06 13.40 -3.00
CA LEU A 120 22.46 13.01 -2.74
C LEU A 120 23.02 12.13 -3.83
N GLY A 121 22.22 11.22 -4.36
CA GLY A 121 22.65 10.20 -5.29
C GLY A 121 22.28 10.50 -6.73
N GLY A 122 21.29 11.34 -6.97
CA GLY A 122 20.91 11.75 -8.32
C GLY A 122 22.01 12.52 -9.03
N HIS A 123 22.88 13.13 -8.25
CA HIS A 123 24.05 13.83 -8.79
C HIS A 123 25.31 12.97 -8.79
N LEU A 124 25.20 11.76 -8.27
CA LEU A 124 26.29 10.82 -8.21
C LEU A 124 25.98 9.63 -9.10
N PRO A 125 26.94 9.18 -9.90
CA PRO A 125 26.74 7.96 -10.67
C PRO A 125 26.78 6.78 -9.71
N TRP A 126 25.72 5.97 -9.77
CA TRP A 126 25.72 4.71 -9.05
C TRP A 126 24.67 3.75 -9.50
#